data_acbdb5259035656f2144f89ca37c2c9f
#
_entry.id   acbdb5259035656f2144f89ca37c2c9f
#
_cell.length_a   1.000
_cell.length_b   1.000
_cell.length_c   1.000
_cell.angle_alpha   90.00
_cell.angle_beta   90.00
_cell.angle_gamma   90.00
#
_symmetry.space_group_name_H-M   'P 1'
#
loop_
_entity.id
_entity.type
_entity.pdbx_description
1 polymer ?
#
loop_
_entity_poly.entity_id
_entity_poly.type
_entity_poly.pdbx_seq_one_letter_code
_entity_poly.pdbx_strand_id
1 'polypeptide(L)'
;MADLINFIALLNGKFDNKEQFDKIYKTNPQFPYAKHVNTVCNEKINNLPEDFEGVFMIEESYYSVEGKIHSSSHLFLFTEEKDAIKLISYEIPEGYDKNKFTYEEFYGADYAQLK
;
A
#
# COMPACT_ATOMS: atom_id res chain seq x y z
N MET A 1 -21.72 8.66 7.91
CA MET A 1 -21.31 8.70 6.50
C MET A 1 -19.80 8.44 6.41
N ALA A 2 -19.38 7.56 5.52
CA ALA A 2 -17.96 7.30 5.31
C ALA A 2 -17.29 8.53 4.69
N ASP A 3 -16.05 8.77 5.07
CA ASP A 3 -15.27 9.89 4.57
C ASP A 3 -13.95 9.36 4.01
N LEU A 4 -13.91 9.22 2.68
CA LEU A 4 -12.76 8.66 2.00
C LEU A 4 -11.50 9.51 2.20
N ILE A 5 -11.65 10.83 2.17
CA ILE A 5 -10.51 11.73 2.31
C ILE A 5 -9.85 11.56 3.68
N ASN A 6 -10.64 11.52 4.75
CA ASN A 6 -10.11 11.32 6.08
C ASN A 6 -9.52 9.92 6.27
N PHE A 7 -10.18 8.91 5.70
CA PHE A 7 -9.68 7.54 5.75
C PHE A 7 -8.30 7.44 5.10
N ILE A 8 -8.15 8.00 3.91
CA ILE A 8 -6.88 7.98 3.18
C ILE A 8 -5.81 8.77 3.93
N ALA A 9 -6.16 9.91 4.52
CA ALA A 9 -5.20 10.71 5.29
C ALA A 9 -4.62 9.93 6.47
N LEU A 10 -5.43 9.08 7.10
CA LEU A 10 -4.96 8.23 8.21
C LEU A 10 -4.10 7.07 7.72
N LEU A 11 -4.38 6.56 6.53
CA LEU A 11 -3.71 5.38 6.01
C LEU A 11 -2.41 5.70 5.27
N ASN A 12 -2.34 6.88 4.65
CA ASN A 12 -1.17 7.28 3.87
C ASN A 12 -0.01 7.59 4.80
N GLY A 13 1.16 7.01 4.53
CA GLY A 13 2.36 7.27 5.32
C GLY A 13 3.19 6.03 5.56
N LYS A 14 4.09 6.14 6.51
CA LYS A 14 4.99 5.06 6.91
C LYS A 14 4.65 4.60 8.32
N PHE A 15 4.51 3.30 8.50
CA PHE A 15 4.13 2.70 9.77
C PHE A 15 5.07 1.55 10.08
N ASP A 16 5.47 1.42 11.34
CA ASP A 16 6.30 0.30 11.77
C ASP A 16 5.95 -0.13 13.20
N ASN A 17 6.51 -1.26 13.61
CA ASN A 17 6.31 -1.78 14.96
C ASN A 17 7.58 -1.70 15.80
N LYS A 18 8.39 -0.69 15.57
CA LYS A 18 9.71 -0.59 16.20
C LYS A 18 9.66 -0.65 17.72
N GLU A 19 8.74 0.07 18.36
CA GLU A 19 8.64 0.04 19.81
C GLU A 19 8.33 -1.35 20.35
N GLN A 20 7.34 -2.01 19.73
CA GLN A 20 6.99 -3.38 20.12
C GLN A 20 8.14 -4.33 19.85
N PHE A 21 8.79 -4.18 18.70
CA PHE A 21 9.93 -5.00 18.32
C PHE A 21 11.05 -4.86 19.35
N ASP A 22 11.42 -3.64 19.73
CA ASP A 22 12.50 -3.39 20.65
C ASP A 22 12.24 -4.02 22.03
N LYS A 23 10.97 -4.06 22.45
CA LYS A 23 10.61 -4.66 23.74
C LYS A 23 10.62 -6.18 23.69
N ILE A 24 10.13 -6.77 22.62
CA ILE A 24 9.91 -8.22 22.54
C ILE A 24 11.15 -8.94 22.04
N TYR A 25 11.94 -8.33 21.18
CA TYR A 25 13.11 -8.94 20.59
C TYR A 25 14.09 -9.45 21.64
N LYS A 26 14.20 -8.78 22.76
CA LYS A 26 15.11 -9.16 23.85
C LYS A 26 14.78 -10.54 24.41
N THR A 27 13.50 -10.92 24.42
CA THR A 27 13.05 -12.21 24.93
C THR A 27 12.66 -13.18 23.83
N ASN A 28 12.43 -12.69 22.61
CA ASN A 28 12.06 -13.52 21.47
C ASN A 28 12.75 -12.97 20.20
N PRO A 29 13.96 -13.46 19.89
CA PRO A 29 14.71 -12.99 18.72
C PRO A 29 14.03 -13.30 17.38
N GLN A 30 13.02 -14.17 17.36
CA GLN A 30 12.28 -14.49 16.14
C GLN A 30 11.10 -13.55 15.91
N PHE A 31 10.86 -12.59 16.82
CA PHE A 31 9.78 -11.63 16.63
C PHE A 31 10.07 -10.76 15.41
N PRO A 32 9.14 -10.65 14.44
CA PRO A 32 9.43 -9.91 13.23
C PRO A 32 9.38 -8.39 13.44
N TYR A 33 10.30 -7.70 12.78
CA TYR A 33 10.21 -6.26 12.59
C TYR A 33 9.37 -6.03 11.33
N ALA A 34 8.32 -5.26 11.43
CA ALA A 34 7.42 -5.00 10.31
C ALA A 34 7.30 -3.50 10.03
N LYS A 35 7.24 -3.18 8.75
CA LYS A 35 7.11 -1.80 8.29
C LYS A 35 6.17 -1.78 7.09
N HIS A 36 5.28 -0.81 7.05
CA HIS A 36 4.37 -0.58 5.94
C HIS A 36 4.54 0.85 5.42
N VAL A 37 4.61 0.99 4.11
CA VAL A 37 4.64 2.30 3.47
C VAL A 37 3.44 2.35 2.53
N ASN A 38 2.51 3.25 2.80
CA ASN A 38 1.30 3.43 2.01
C ASN A 38 1.36 4.78 1.31
N THR A 39 1.29 4.79 -0.02
CA THR A 39 1.44 6.01 -0.80
C THR A 39 0.34 6.13 -1.85
N VAL A 40 -0.39 7.24 -1.82
CA VAL A 40 -1.38 7.56 -2.85
C VAL A 40 -0.67 7.74 -4.18
N CYS A 41 -1.20 7.13 -5.24
CA CYS A 41 -0.53 7.12 -6.54
C CYS A 41 -1.42 7.46 -7.73
N ASN A 42 -2.53 8.18 -7.51
CA ASN A 42 -3.44 8.56 -8.60
C ASN A 42 -2.70 9.26 -9.75
N GLU A 43 -1.72 10.10 -9.44
CA GLU A 43 -0.96 10.84 -10.45
C GLU A 43 -0.14 9.94 -11.37
N LYS A 44 0.05 8.69 -11.00
CA LYS A 44 0.78 7.72 -11.81
C LYS A 44 -0.15 6.81 -12.63
N ILE A 45 -1.45 6.97 -12.48
CA ILE A 45 -2.42 6.21 -13.26
C ILE A 45 -2.91 7.10 -14.41
N ASN A 46 -2.68 6.65 -15.63
CA ASN A 46 -3.04 7.41 -16.83
C ASN A 46 -4.47 7.15 -17.24
N ASN A 47 -5.10 8.15 -17.83
CA ASN A 47 -6.45 8.05 -18.40
C ASN A 47 -7.54 7.79 -17.37
N LEU A 48 -7.39 8.32 -16.16
CA LEU A 48 -8.50 8.32 -15.21
C LEU A 48 -9.62 9.20 -15.73
N PRO A 49 -10.90 8.80 -15.55
CA PRO A 49 -12.02 9.67 -15.89
C PRO A 49 -11.96 11.00 -15.14
N GLU A 50 -12.48 12.06 -15.75
CA GLU A 50 -12.45 13.38 -15.11
C GLU A 50 -13.19 13.40 -13.77
N ASP A 51 -14.24 12.61 -13.66
CA ASP A 51 -15.06 12.54 -12.44
C ASP A 51 -14.65 11.38 -11.52
N PHE A 52 -13.45 10.85 -11.72
CA PHE A 52 -12.97 9.73 -10.90
C PHE A 52 -12.76 10.17 -9.45
N GLU A 53 -13.46 9.54 -8.53
CA GLU A 53 -13.40 9.89 -7.11
C GLU A 53 -12.63 8.88 -6.25
N GLY A 54 -12.15 7.80 -6.85
CA GLY A 54 -11.40 6.79 -6.12
C GLY A 54 -9.97 7.22 -5.83
N VAL A 55 -9.32 6.48 -4.93
CA VAL A 55 -7.92 6.74 -4.56
C VAL A 55 -7.13 5.46 -4.75
N PHE A 56 -6.16 5.49 -5.64
CA PHE A 56 -5.20 4.40 -5.78
C PHE A 56 -4.07 4.57 -4.78
N MET A 57 -3.67 3.45 -4.19
CA MET A 57 -2.62 3.43 -3.18
C MET A 57 -1.73 2.23 -3.39
N ILE A 58 -0.41 2.45 -3.33
CA ILE A 58 0.56 1.37 -3.28
C ILE A 58 0.85 1.10 -1.82
N GLU A 59 0.63 -0.15 -1.40
CA GLU A 59 1.02 -0.61 -0.07
C GLU A 59 2.30 -1.42 -0.20
N GLU A 60 3.36 -0.96 0.45
CA GLU A 60 4.63 -1.68 0.50
C GLU A 60 4.78 -2.27 1.89
N SER A 61 4.89 -3.58 1.97
CA SER A 61 5.05 -4.29 3.23
C SER A 61 6.44 -4.89 3.32
N TYR A 62 7.12 -4.63 4.42
CA TYR A 62 8.44 -5.16 4.68
C TYR A 62 8.45 -5.79 6.06
N TYR A 63 9.04 -6.98 6.18
CA TYR A 63 9.27 -7.55 7.50
C TYR A 63 10.58 -8.31 7.50
N SER A 64 11.23 -8.34 8.66
CA SER A 64 12.46 -9.07 8.83
C SER A 64 12.40 -9.98 10.05
N VAL A 65 12.93 -11.17 9.90
CA VAL A 65 13.06 -12.16 10.96
C VAL A 65 14.47 -12.70 10.89
N GLU A 66 15.21 -12.59 11.99
CA GLU A 66 16.58 -13.12 12.09
C GLU A 66 17.48 -12.66 10.93
N GLY A 67 17.36 -11.40 10.55
CA GLY A 67 18.18 -10.81 9.50
C GLY A 67 17.72 -11.08 8.08
N LYS A 68 16.66 -11.86 7.89
CA LYS A 68 16.09 -12.10 6.58
C LYS A 68 14.96 -11.11 6.31
N ILE A 69 15.06 -10.39 5.21
CA ILE A 69 14.08 -9.38 4.83
C ILE A 69 13.14 -9.94 3.76
N HIS A 70 11.85 -9.79 4.03
CA HIS A 70 10.80 -10.16 3.07
C HIS A 70 10.02 -8.90 2.71
N SER A 71 9.65 -8.79 1.44
CA SER A 71 8.85 -7.66 1.00
C SER A 71 7.74 -8.14 0.07
N SER A 72 6.62 -7.44 0.11
CA SER A 72 5.55 -7.64 -0.85
C SER A 72 4.81 -6.32 -1.02
N SER A 73 4.20 -6.15 -2.18
CA SER A 73 3.52 -4.91 -2.52
C SER A 73 2.14 -5.20 -3.07
N HIS A 74 1.24 -4.25 -2.84
CA HIS A 74 -0.14 -4.35 -3.31
C HIS A 74 -0.55 -3.03 -3.94
N LEU A 75 -1.38 -3.12 -4.97
CA LEU A 75 -2.01 -1.95 -5.57
C LEU A 75 -3.49 -2.00 -5.22
N PHE A 76 -3.94 -1.04 -4.43
CA PHE A 76 -5.31 -0.97 -3.96
C PHE A 76 -6.03 0.24 -4.55
N LEU A 77 -7.33 0.08 -4.76
CA LEU A 77 -8.22 1.18 -5.06
C LEU A 77 -9.24 1.29 -3.94
N PHE A 78 -9.34 2.46 -3.34
CA PHE A 78 -10.37 2.75 -2.34
C PHE A 78 -11.43 3.63 -2.96
N THR A 79 -12.69 3.23 -2.80
CA THR A 79 -13.83 4.02 -3.27
C THR A 79 -14.84 4.17 -2.15
N GLU A 80 -15.66 5.20 -2.23
CA GLU A 80 -16.73 5.40 -1.26
C GLU A 80 -18.05 4.96 -1.91
N GLU A 81 -18.73 4.02 -1.26
CA GLU A 81 -20.02 3.52 -1.71
C GLU A 81 -21.01 3.63 -0.56
N LYS A 82 -22.04 4.48 -0.73
CA LYS A 82 -23.04 4.75 0.32
C LYS A 82 -22.33 5.17 1.60
N ASP A 83 -22.42 4.40 2.65
CA ASP A 83 -21.80 4.72 3.93
C ASP A 83 -20.58 3.85 4.24
N ALA A 84 -19.96 3.28 3.21
CA ALA A 84 -18.82 2.38 3.39
C ALA A 84 -17.70 2.73 2.44
N ILE A 85 -16.48 2.36 2.84
CA ILE A 85 -15.30 2.48 1.99
C ILE A 85 -15.00 1.08 1.45
N LYS A 86 -14.93 0.97 0.13
CA LYS A 86 -14.68 -0.29 -0.55
C LYS A 86 -13.22 -0.36 -0.95
N LEU A 87 -12.60 -1.49 -0.68
CA LEU A 87 -11.23 -1.77 -1.13
C LEU A 87 -11.28 -2.75 -2.29
N ILE A 88 -10.62 -2.40 -3.39
CA ILE A 88 -10.45 -3.27 -4.54
C ILE A 88 -8.96 -3.52 -4.69
N SER A 89 -8.57 -4.79 -4.77
CA SER A 89 -7.17 -5.17 -4.97
C SER A 89 -6.94 -5.44 -6.46
N TYR A 90 -5.94 -4.77 -7.02
CA TYR A 90 -5.53 -4.97 -8.40
C TYR A 90 -4.25 -5.79 -8.46
N GLU A 91 -4.06 -6.49 -9.57
CA GLU A 91 -2.78 -7.13 -9.83
C GLU A 91 -1.71 -6.08 -10.04
N ILE A 92 -0.48 -6.40 -9.66
CA ILE A 92 0.66 -5.52 -9.93
C ILE A 92 0.78 -5.38 -11.46
N PRO A 93 0.90 -4.15 -11.98
CA PRO A 93 0.95 -3.94 -13.42
C PRO A 93 2.06 -4.75 -14.09
N GLU A 94 1.80 -5.17 -15.32
CA GLU A 94 2.76 -5.93 -16.11
C GLU A 94 4.08 -5.17 -16.24
N GLY A 95 5.18 -5.88 -16.11
CA GLY A 95 6.52 -5.29 -16.16
C GLY A 95 7.12 -4.95 -14.80
N TYR A 96 6.35 -5.12 -13.73
CA TYR A 96 6.82 -4.87 -12.37
C TYR A 96 6.84 -6.15 -11.55
N ASP A 97 7.85 -6.28 -10.68
CA ASP A 97 7.98 -7.42 -9.78
C ASP A 97 7.19 -7.14 -8.50
N LYS A 98 6.27 -8.01 -8.15
CA LYS A 98 5.43 -7.90 -6.96
C LYS A 98 6.25 -7.63 -5.68
N ASN A 99 7.44 -8.21 -5.60
CA ASN A 99 8.27 -8.08 -4.40
C ASN A 99 9.14 -6.83 -4.41
N LYS A 100 9.16 -6.10 -5.52
CA LYS A 100 9.99 -4.91 -5.71
C LYS A 100 9.19 -3.70 -6.18
N PHE A 101 7.88 -3.80 -6.19
CA PHE A 101 7.03 -2.73 -6.67
C PHE A 101 6.89 -1.66 -5.60
N THR A 102 7.45 -0.49 -5.85
CA THR A 102 7.40 0.63 -4.93
C THR A 102 6.83 1.85 -5.64
N TYR A 103 6.39 2.82 -4.86
CA TYR A 103 5.90 4.07 -5.44
C TYR A 103 6.96 4.73 -6.29
N GLU A 104 8.21 4.74 -5.84
CA GLU A 104 9.31 5.37 -6.57
C GLU A 104 9.65 4.67 -7.88
N GLU A 105 9.52 3.35 -7.92
CA GLU A 105 9.82 2.57 -9.11
C GLU A 105 8.66 2.49 -10.09
N PHE A 106 7.46 2.87 -9.66
CA PHE A 106 6.27 2.83 -10.51
C PHE A 106 6.24 4.05 -11.42
N TYR A 107 6.45 3.84 -12.70
CA TYR A 107 6.47 4.92 -13.69
C TYR A 107 5.10 5.30 -14.20
N GLY A 108 4.13 4.43 -14.05
CA GLY A 108 2.77 4.70 -14.47
C GLY A 108 2.10 3.50 -15.12
N ALA A 109 0.80 3.54 -15.19
CA ALA A 109 -0.01 2.52 -15.85
C ALA A 109 -1.28 3.15 -16.38
N ASP A 110 -1.85 2.53 -17.42
CA ASP A 110 -3.11 2.97 -17.99
C ASP A 110 -4.26 2.37 -17.20
N TYR A 111 -5.19 3.20 -16.77
CA TYR A 111 -6.34 2.76 -15.98
C TYR A 111 -7.09 1.59 -16.66
N ALA A 112 -7.24 1.64 -17.99
CA ALA A 112 -7.96 0.61 -18.73
C ALA A 112 -7.26 -0.76 -18.72
N GLN A 113 -5.98 -0.81 -18.38
CA GLN A 113 -5.19 -2.04 -18.36
C GLN A 113 -5.04 -2.64 -16.97
N LEU A 114 -5.51 -1.98 -15.94
CA LEU A 114 -5.47 -2.51 -14.57
C LEU A 114 -6.46 -3.66 -14.42
N LYS A 115 -6.07 -4.70 -13.72
CA LYS A 115 -6.87 -5.93 -13.57
C LYS A 115 -7.12 -6.28 -12.13
#